data_7a77c5fccd644709c116d01148045107
#
_entry.id   7a77c5fccd644709c116d01148045107
#
_cell.length_a   1.000
_cell.length_b   1.000
_cell.length_c   1.000
_cell.angle_alpha   90.00
_cell.angle_beta   90.00
_cell.angle_gamma   90.00
#
_symmetry.space_group_name_H-M   'P 1'
#
loop_
_entity.id
_entity.type
_entity.pdbx_description
1 polymer ?
#
loop_
_entity_poly.entity_id
_entity_poly.type
_entity_poly.pdbx_seq_one_letter_code
_entity_poly.pdbx_strand_id
1 'polypeptide(L)'
;MQANATNTVALWPGLGASAVAYLRRLNVSRRLLIPLVLTSVGGGWIGALLLLKTPQHTFLHLIPWLLLGGTVLFAFGNKIRTVAGKAAVVDDLSSASLRTITLISTGELLVATYGGYFGAGIGFMILGMLTALGMRDIHAMGAIRTLLAAVINAVAVVTFILAGAVFWPRCLVMILGSLAGGWFGAHYAQKADPGKVRRVVIAIGLAMSTYYFVTVR
;
A
#
# COMPACT_ATOMS: atom_id res chain seq x y z
N MET A 1 -8.22 9.07 -13.73
CA MET A 1 -8.97 7.93 -13.18
C MET A 1 -8.62 6.62 -13.88
N GLN A 2 -8.96 6.44 -15.15
CA GLN A 2 -8.68 5.21 -15.93
C GLN A 2 -7.20 4.80 -15.91
N ALA A 3 -6.25 5.74 -15.96
CA ALA A 3 -4.82 5.45 -15.88
C ALA A 3 -4.44 4.81 -14.53
N ASN A 4 -5.01 5.29 -13.41
CA ASN A 4 -4.74 4.72 -12.08
C ASN A 4 -5.32 3.30 -11.95
N ALA A 5 -6.56 3.08 -12.40
CA ALA A 5 -7.19 1.76 -12.43
C ALA A 5 -6.38 0.77 -13.28
N THR A 6 -5.98 1.17 -14.49
CA THR A 6 -5.15 0.35 -15.39
C THR A 6 -3.80 0.01 -14.77
N ASN A 7 -3.14 0.98 -14.12
CA ASN A 7 -1.87 0.78 -13.42
C ASN A 7 -2.01 -0.21 -12.25
N THR A 8 -3.07 -0.09 -11.45
CA THR A 8 -3.33 -1.00 -10.33
C THR A 8 -3.47 -2.44 -10.80
N VAL A 9 -4.22 -2.66 -11.90
CA VAL A 9 -4.37 -3.99 -12.51
C VAL A 9 -3.03 -4.50 -13.04
N ALA A 10 -2.24 -3.64 -13.69
CA ALA A 10 -0.96 -4.03 -14.27
C ALA A 10 0.12 -4.40 -13.23
N LEU A 11 0.10 -3.78 -12.05
CA LEU A 11 1.07 -4.04 -10.99
C LEU A 11 0.68 -5.23 -10.08
N TRP A 12 -0.59 -5.59 -10.04
CA TRP A 12 -1.11 -6.59 -9.11
C TRP A 12 -0.50 -7.99 -9.26
N PRO A 13 -0.19 -8.53 -10.47
CA PRO A 13 0.41 -9.87 -10.60
C PRO A 13 1.73 -10.02 -9.84
N GLY A 14 2.59 -9.01 -9.89
CA GLY A 14 3.86 -8.99 -9.14
C GLY A 14 3.65 -8.93 -7.63
N LEU A 15 2.68 -8.14 -7.18
CA LEU A 15 2.32 -8.01 -5.77
C LEU A 15 1.70 -9.30 -5.25
N GLY A 16 0.81 -9.93 -6.02
CA GLY A 16 0.18 -11.20 -5.68
C GLY A 16 1.20 -12.33 -5.55
N ALA A 17 2.12 -12.44 -6.49
CA ALA A 17 3.22 -13.41 -6.42
C ALA A 17 4.08 -13.23 -5.16
N SER A 18 4.39 -11.98 -4.81
CA SER A 18 5.10 -11.65 -3.56
C SER A 18 4.30 -12.07 -2.33
N ALA A 19 3.00 -11.80 -2.29
CA ALA A 19 2.14 -12.18 -1.18
C ALA A 19 2.12 -13.71 -0.98
N VAL A 20 1.97 -14.48 -2.04
CA VAL A 20 2.00 -15.96 -1.98
C VAL A 20 3.34 -16.48 -1.41
N ALA A 21 4.46 -15.88 -1.80
CA ALA A 21 5.77 -16.25 -1.27
C ALA A 21 5.88 -15.99 0.24
N TYR A 22 5.27 -14.92 0.74
CA TYR A 22 5.26 -14.57 2.16
C TYR A 22 4.23 -15.35 2.97
N LEU A 23 3.12 -15.82 2.38
CA LEU A 23 2.10 -16.62 3.07
C LEU A 23 2.68 -17.86 3.76
N ARG A 24 3.67 -18.50 3.13
CA ARG A 24 4.35 -19.69 3.68
C ARG A 24 5.17 -19.39 4.94
N ARG A 25 5.48 -18.14 5.22
CA ARG A 25 6.26 -17.66 6.37
C ARG A 25 5.41 -16.91 7.39
N LEU A 26 4.10 -16.81 7.16
CA LEU A 26 3.17 -16.14 8.07
C LEU A 26 2.93 -17.01 9.30
N ASN A 27 3.59 -16.65 10.40
CA ASN A 27 3.33 -17.21 11.73
C ASN A 27 2.63 -16.14 12.58
N VAL A 28 1.38 -15.83 12.23
CA VAL A 28 0.59 -14.79 12.91
C VAL A 28 -0.74 -15.38 13.35
N SER A 29 -1.19 -14.99 14.56
CA SER A 29 -2.47 -15.42 15.09
C SER A 29 -3.63 -15.08 14.14
N ARG A 30 -4.47 -16.08 13.83
CA ARG A 30 -5.69 -15.89 13.04
C ARG A 30 -6.64 -14.87 13.66
N ARG A 31 -6.62 -14.74 14.99
CA ARG A 31 -7.44 -13.77 15.74
C ARG A 31 -7.15 -12.32 15.33
N LEU A 32 -5.91 -12.00 14.99
CA LEU A 32 -5.51 -10.70 14.48
C LEU A 32 -5.65 -10.61 12.96
N LEU A 33 -5.25 -11.65 12.24
CA LEU A 33 -5.16 -11.62 10.79
C LEU A 33 -6.55 -11.52 10.12
N ILE A 34 -7.56 -12.24 10.64
CA ILE A 34 -8.90 -12.25 10.06
C ILE A 34 -9.55 -10.85 10.06
N PRO A 35 -9.62 -10.13 11.20
CA PRO A 35 -10.16 -8.77 11.20
C PRO A 35 -9.40 -7.81 10.25
N LEU A 36 -8.07 -7.90 10.20
CA LEU A 36 -7.26 -7.08 9.29
C LEU A 36 -7.58 -7.37 7.82
N VAL A 37 -7.71 -8.64 7.45
CA VAL A 37 -8.07 -9.01 6.08
C VAL A 37 -9.49 -8.56 5.74
N LEU A 38 -10.46 -8.72 6.64
CA LEU A 38 -11.83 -8.28 6.41
C LEU A 38 -11.93 -6.76 6.25
N THR A 39 -11.24 -6.00 7.08
CA THR A 39 -11.19 -4.53 6.96
C THR A 39 -10.41 -4.08 5.73
N SER A 40 -9.38 -4.82 5.31
CA SER A 40 -8.67 -4.58 4.04
C SER A 40 -9.57 -4.81 2.84
N VAL A 41 -10.40 -5.87 2.84
CA VAL A 41 -11.40 -6.11 1.79
C VAL A 41 -12.42 -4.97 1.75
N GLY A 42 -13.02 -4.62 2.89
CA GLY A 42 -14.01 -3.55 2.99
C GLY A 42 -13.46 -2.19 2.58
N GLY A 43 -12.31 -1.82 3.14
CA GLY A 43 -11.63 -0.54 2.83
C GLY A 43 -11.17 -0.47 1.38
N GLY A 44 -10.56 -1.53 0.86
CA GLY A 44 -10.13 -1.61 -0.54
C GLY A 44 -11.29 -1.42 -1.51
N TRP A 45 -12.44 -2.02 -1.21
CA TRP A 45 -13.66 -1.86 -2.00
C TRP A 45 -14.21 -0.44 -1.93
N ILE A 46 -14.34 0.12 -0.73
CA ILE A 46 -14.77 1.51 -0.53
C ILE A 46 -13.86 2.47 -1.29
N GLY A 47 -12.53 2.31 -1.15
CA GLY A 47 -11.55 3.15 -1.84
C GLY A 47 -11.65 3.07 -3.35
N ALA A 48 -11.79 1.85 -3.91
CA ALA A 48 -11.96 1.65 -5.34
C ALA A 48 -13.26 2.29 -5.86
N LEU A 49 -14.37 2.15 -5.13
CA LEU A 49 -15.64 2.81 -5.48
C LEU A 49 -15.54 4.33 -5.41
N LEU A 50 -14.86 4.86 -4.40
CA LEU A 50 -14.61 6.31 -4.29
C LEU A 50 -13.82 6.80 -5.50
N LEU A 51 -12.78 6.09 -5.94
CA LEU A 51 -12.05 6.45 -7.15
C LEU A 51 -12.96 6.47 -8.38
N LEU A 52 -13.78 5.44 -8.57
CA LEU A 52 -14.70 5.34 -9.72
C LEU A 52 -15.76 6.46 -9.73
N LYS A 53 -16.18 6.95 -8.57
CA LYS A 53 -17.15 8.04 -8.42
C LYS A 53 -16.51 9.42 -8.44
N THR A 54 -15.19 9.53 -8.29
CA THR A 54 -14.49 10.82 -8.30
C THR A 54 -14.41 11.38 -9.72
N PRO A 55 -14.90 12.59 -10.01
CA PRO A 55 -14.74 13.20 -11.33
C PRO A 55 -13.26 13.36 -11.69
N GLN A 56 -12.95 13.26 -12.99
CA GLN A 56 -11.55 13.33 -13.48
C GLN A 56 -10.84 14.62 -13.05
N HIS A 57 -11.53 15.74 -13.11
CA HIS A 57 -11.00 17.03 -12.69
C HIS A 57 -10.62 17.03 -11.19
N THR A 58 -11.51 16.56 -10.32
CA THR A 58 -11.24 16.46 -8.87
C THR A 58 -10.08 15.53 -8.60
N PHE A 59 -10.02 14.37 -9.28
CA PHE A 59 -8.91 13.43 -9.13
C PHE A 59 -7.56 14.05 -9.51
N LEU A 60 -7.50 14.80 -10.62
CA LEU A 60 -6.27 15.48 -11.05
C LEU A 60 -5.77 16.47 -9.99
N HIS A 61 -6.66 17.23 -9.35
CA HIS A 61 -6.28 18.15 -8.25
C HIS A 61 -5.86 17.42 -6.97
N LEU A 62 -6.34 16.21 -6.74
CA LEU A 62 -5.95 15.40 -5.59
C LEU A 62 -4.58 14.71 -5.78
N ILE A 63 -4.17 14.40 -7.02
CA ILE A 63 -2.91 13.69 -7.31
C ILE A 63 -1.70 14.31 -6.61
N PRO A 64 -1.43 15.63 -6.74
CA PRO A 64 -0.23 16.21 -6.11
C PRO A 64 -0.23 16.05 -4.60
N TRP A 65 -1.37 16.18 -3.93
CA TRP A 65 -1.51 15.98 -2.49
C TRP A 65 -1.32 14.53 -2.08
N LEU A 66 -1.87 13.59 -2.85
CA LEU A 66 -1.73 12.15 -2.60
C LEU A 66 -0.28 11.69 -2.81
N LEU A 67 0.40 12.19 -3.86
CA LEU A 67 1.81 11.93 -4.11
C LEU A 67 2.70 12.52 -3.01
N LEU A 68 2.44 13.77 -2.62
CA LEU A 68 3.16 14.43 -1.54
C LEU A 68 2.98 13.67 -0.22
N GLY A 69 1.75 13.32 0.14
CA GLY A 69 1.44 12.55 1.33
C GLY A 69 2.15 11.19 1.34
N GLY A 70 2.08 10.43 0.25
CA GLY A 70 2.79 9.16 0.08
C GLY A 70 4.32 9.33 0.19
N THR A 71 4.88 10.39 -0.42
CA THR A 71 6.31 10.69 -0.35
C THR A 71 6.76 11.08 1.06
N VAL A 72 5.98 11.90 1.76
CA VAL A 72 6.23 12.28 3.16
C VAL A 72 6.17 11.06 4.08
N LEU A 73 5.14 10.21 3.93
CA LEU A 73 5.04 8.96 4.69
C LEU A 73 6.24 8.04 4.42
N PHE A 74 6.70 7.95 3.17
CA PHE A 74 7.91 7.20 2.83
C PHE A 74 9.17 7.84 3.44
N ALA A 75 9.29 9.17 3.38
CA ALA A 75 10.44 9.90 3.89
C ALA A 75 10.53 9.85 5.43
N PHE A 76 9.41 9.82 6.14
CA PHE A 76 9.37 9.81 7.61
C PHE A 76 9.01 8.45 8.21
N GLY A 77 8.70 7.43 7.40
CA GLY A 77 8.25 6.11 7.86
C GLY A 77 9.17 5.45 8.89
N ASN A 78 10.50 5.60 8.75
CA ASN A 78 11.43 5.09 9.76
C ASN A 78 11.37 5.89 11.09
N LYS A 79 11.15 7.20 11.04
CA LYS A 79 10.98 8.02 12.26
C LYS A 79 9.66 7.73 12.94
N ILE A 80 8.59 7.59 12.17
CA ILE A 80 7.27 7.19 12.67
C ILE A 80 7.38 5.84 13.39
N ARG A 81 8.10 4.89 12.80
CA ARG A 81 8.36 3.58 13.39
C ARG A 81 9.14 3.67 14.72
N THR A 82 10.15 4.53 14.84
CA THR A 82 10.91 4.68 16.08
C THR A 82 10.13 5.39 17.19
N VAL A 83 9.27 6.34 16.85
CA VAL A 83 8.43 7.05 17.80
C VAL A 83 7.26 6.15 18.26
N ALA A 84 6.58 5.49 17.33
CA ALA A 84 5.47 4.59 17.64
C ALA A 84 5.90 3.35 18.45
N GLY A 85 7.08 2.80 18.17
CA GLY A 85 7.63 1.63 18.87
C GLY A 85 7.93 1.84 20.37
N LYS A 86 7.85 3.09 20.86
CA LYS A 86 7.96 3.41 22.29
C LYS A 86 6.62 3.35 23.03
N ALA A 87 5.50 3.27 22.32
CA ALA A 87 4.18 3.53 22.92
C ALA A 87 3.45 2.29 23.45
N ALA A 88 3.71 1.09 22.95
CA ALA A 88 3.06 -0.12 23.48
C ALA A 88 3.89 -1.37 23.20
N VAL A 89 4.10 -2.17 24.22
CA VAL A 89 4.71 -3.50 24.10
C VAL A 89 3.58 -4.52 24.18
N VAL A 90 3.14 -5.01 23.03
CA VAL A 90 2.30 -6.21 22.98
C VAL A 90 3.22 -7.35 22.54
N ASP A 91 3.83 -8.02 23.51
CA ASP A 91 4.77 -9.13 23.25
C ASP A 91 4.04 -10.35 22.66
N ASP A 92 2.74 -10.47 22.86
CA ASP A 92 1.91 -11.53 22.32
C ASP A 92 0.57 -10.98 21.77
N LEU A 93 0.51 -10.85 20.44
CA LEU A 93 -0.71 -10.43 19.72
C LEU A 93 -1.84 -11.48 19.77
N SER A 94 -1.54 -12.70 20.22
CA SER A 94 -2.57 -13.73 20.44
C SER A 94 -3.47 -13.40 21.62
N SER A 95 -2.95 -12.60 22.59
CA SER A 95 -3.64 -12.14 23.79
C SER A 95 -4.21 -10.72 23.67
N ALA A 96 -4.16 -10.10 22.47
CA ALA A 96 -4.64 -8.75 22.27
C ALA A 96 -6.10 -8.56 22.71
N SER A 97 -6.36 -7.50 23.46
CA SER A 97 -7.72 -7.17 23.94
C SER A 97 -8.65 -6.85 22.75
N LEU A 98 -9.95 -7.04 22.93
CA LEU A 98 -10.94 -6.67 21.93
C LEU A 98 -10.81 -5.18 21.53
N ARG A 99 -10.56 -4.31 22.50
CA ARG A 99 -10.34 -2.88 22.24
C ARG A 99 -9.14 -2.64 21.30
N THR A 100 -8.05 -3.36 21.51
CA THR A 100 -6.86 -3.29 20.66
C THR A 100 -7.19 -3.77 19.24
N ILE A 101 -7.86 -4.91 19.11
CA ILE A 101 -8.27 -5.47 17.80
C ILE A 101 -9.17 -4.48 17.04
N THR A 102 -10.16 -3.87 17.72
CA THR A 102 -11.06 -2.88 17.10
C THR A 102 -10.30 -1.65 16.63
N LEU A 103 -9.40 -1.11 17.46
CA LEU A 103 -8.60 0.06 17.12
C LEU A 103 -7.73 -0.19 15.87
N ILE A 104 -7.09 -1.36 15.84
CA ILE A 104 -6.26 -1.80 14.72
C ILE A 104 -7.10 -1.95 13.45
N SER A 105 -8.23 -2.62 13.55
CA SER A 105 -9.13 -2.87 12.42
C SER A 105 -9.70 -1.57 11.85
N THR A 106 -10.00 -0.59 12.72
CA THR A 106 -10.44 0.74 12.28
C THR A 106 -9.31 1.48 11.57
N GLY A 107 -8.10 1.44 12.10
CA GLY A 107 -6.92 2.00 11.45
C GLY A 107 -6.65 1.36 10.09
N GLU A 108 -6.73 0.02 10.01
CA GLU A 108 -6.57 -0.70 8.74
C GLU A 108 -7.65 -0.36 7.74
N LEU A 109 -8.90 -0.20 8.16
CA LEU A 109 -9.99 0.22 7.28
C LEU A 109 -9.69 1.55 6.60
N LEU A 110 -9.17 2.54 7.33
CA LEU A 110 -8.77 3.84 6.79
C LEU A 110 -7.59 3.70 5.81
N VAL A 111 -6.56 2.96 6.20
CA VAL A 111 -5.39 2.68 5.35
C VAL A 111 -5.81 1.93 4.08
N ALA A 112 -6.68 0.94 4.21
CA ALA A 112 -7.18 0.16 3.09
C ALA A 112 -8.05 1.00 2.14
N THR A 113 -8.86 1.92 2.69
CA THR A 113 -9.66 2.86 1.88
C THR A 113 -8.76 3.77 1.05
N TYR A 114 -7.71 4.34 1.67
CA TYR A 114 -6.70 5.09 0.93
C TYR A 114 -5.99 4.21 -0.11
N GLY A 115 -5.66 2.97 0.24
CA GLY A 115 -4.99 2.01 -0.63
C GLY A 115 -5.81 1.65 -1.87
N GLY A 116 -7.10 1.40 -1.70
CA GLY A 116 -8.03 1.12 -2.80
C GLY A 116 -8.29 2.34 -3.69
N TYR A 117 -8.19 3.56 -3.12
CA TYR A 117 -8.37 4.82 -3.86
C TYR A 117 -7.13 5.19 -4.68
N PHE A 118 -5.94 5.14 -4.08
CA PHE A 118 -4.71 5.63 -4.69
C PHE A 118 -3.53 4.66 -4.60
N GLY A 119 -3.32 4.02 -3.46
CA GLY A 119 -2.36 2.94 -3.24
C GLY A 119 -0.91 3.35 -3.00
N ALA A 120 -0.49 4.56 -3.36
CA ALA A 120 0.90 4.96 -3.17
C ALA A 120 1.25 5.08 -1.68
N GLY A 121 2.34 4.42 -1.26
CA GLY A 121 2.82 4.48 0.13
C GLY A 121 2.05 3.62 1.15
N ILE A 122 1.01 2.88 0.73
CA ILE A 122 0.20 2.03 1.62
C ILE A 122 1.04 1.08 2.48
N GLY A 123 2.11 0.52 1.92
CA GLY A 123 3.00 -0.38 2.66
C GLY A 123 3.68 0.27 3.87
N PHE A 124 3.95 1.57 3.83
CA PHE A 124 4.50 2.32 4.97
C PHE A 124 3.44 2.64 6.01
N MET A 125 2.21 2.91 5.58
CA MET A 125 1.08 3.13 6.48
C MET A 125 0.79 1.85 7.29
N ILE A 126 0.72 0.70 6.62
CA ILE A 126 0.54 -0.61 7.28
C ILE A 126 1.70 -0.88 8.25
N LEU A 127 2.95 -0.67 7.83
CA LEU A 127 4.10 -0.86 8.73
C LEU A 127 4.07 0.10 9.92
N GLY A 128 3.71 1.36 9.70
CA GLY A 128 3.55 2.35 10.77
C GLY A 128 2.48 1.92 11.79
N MET A 129 1.34 1.46 11.30
CA MET A 129 0.26 0.93 12.12
C MET A 129 0.71 -0.29 12.93
N LEU A 130 1.32 -1.30 12.29
CA LEU A 130 1.82 -2.50 12.97
C LEU A 130 2.88 -2.16 14.03
N THR A 131 3.73 -1.16 13.76
CA THR A 131 4.71 -0.68 14.74
C THR A 131 4.04 0.03 15.91
N ALA A 132 3.03 0.86 15.65
CA ALA A 132 2.26 1.53 16.71
C ALA A 132 1.56 0.55 17.64
N LEU A 133 1.30 -0.68 17.16
CA LEU A 133 0.75 -1.80 17.93
C LEU A 133 1.81 -2.56 18.73
N GLY A 134 3.06 -2.13 18.65
CA GLY A 134 4.16 -2.76 19.38
C GLY A 134 4.75 -3.99 18.70
N MET A 135 4.38 -4.31 17.46
CA MET A 135 5.06 -5.39 16.73
C MET A 135 6.52 -5.06 16.51
N ARG A 136 7.40 -6.00 16.84
CA ARG A 136 8.86 -5.87 16.72
C ARG A 136 9.46 -6.76 15.65
N ASP A 137 8.82 -7.87 15.35
CA ASP A 137 9.30 -8.79 14.30
C ASP A 137 9.13 -8.19 12.91
N ILE A 138 10.24 -7.75 12.33
CA ILE A 138 10.30 -7.12 11.00
C ILE A 138 9.84 -8.09 9.90
N HIS A 139 10.11 -9.39 10.06
CA HIS A 139 9.74 -10.39 9.06
C HIS A 139 8.23 -10.64 9.09
N ALA A 140 7.65 -10.79 10.27
CA ALA A 140 6.19 -10.92 10.44
C ALA A 140 5.47 -9.65 9.95
N MET A 141 5.95 -8.46 10.31
CA MET A 141 5.40 -7.18 9.83
C MET A 141 5.48 -7.06 8.30
N GLY A 142 6.61 -7.47 7.70
CA GLY A 142 6.80 -7.47 6.25
C GLY A 142 5.82 -8.42 5.55
N ALA A 143 5.59 -9.60 6.12
CA ALA A 143 4.66 -10.58 5.60
C ALA A 143 3.20 -10.08 5.68
N ILE A 144 2.76 -9.55 6.84
CA ILE A 144 1.42 -8.96 7.01
C ILE A 144 1.23 -7.81 6.05
N ARG A 145 2.16 -6.86 5.98
CA ARG A 145 2.12 -5.73 5.05
C ARG A 145 1.90 -6.17 3.61
N THR A 146 2.67 -7.17 3.17
CA THR A 146 2.60 -7.65 1.77
C THR A 146 1.26 -8.33 1.50
N LEU A 147 0.76 -9.12 2.45
CA LEU A 147 -0.54 -9.76 2.34
C LEU A 147 -1.67 -8.74 2.29
N LEU A 148 -1.73 -7.79 3.25
CA LEU A 148 -2.80 -6.79 3.30
C LEU A 148 -2.79 -5.90 2.06
N ALA A 149 -1.61 -5.45 1.61
CA ALA A 149 -1.49 -4.69 0.37
C ALA A 149 -1.96 -5.49 -0.85
N ALA A 150 -1.66 -6.79 -0.92
CA ALA A 150 -2.13 -7.65 -2.02
C ALA A 150 -3.66 -7.82 -1.98
N VAL A 151 -4.25 -8.00 -0.80
CA VAL A 151 -5.72 -8.11 -0.62
C VAL A 151 -6.41 -6.82 -1.03
N ILE A 152 -5.94 -5.65 -0.55
CA ILE A 152 -6.51 -4.35 -0.89
C ILE A 152 -6.48 -4.12 -2.41
N ASN A 153 -5.32 -4.38 -3.03
CA ASN A 153 -5.17 -4.23 -4.48
C ASN A 153 -5.99 -5.28 -5.25
N ALA A 154 -6.11 -6.52 -4.77
CA ALA A 154 -6.94 -7.54 -5.39
C ALA A 154 -8.41 -7.09 -5.49
N VAL A 155 -8.95 -6.56 -4.39
CA VAL A 155 -10.32 -6.04 -4.34
C VAL A 155 -10.49 -4.85 -5.28
N ALA A 156 -9.52 -3.92 -5.30
CA ALA A 156 -9.53 -2.80 -6.22
C ALA A 156 -9.48 -3.26 -7.69
N VAL A 157 -8.61 -4.22 -8.02
CA VAL A 157 -8.50 -4.84 -9.36
C VAL A 157 -9.83 -5.42 -9.81
N VAL A 158 -10.45 -6.27 -8.97
CA VAL A 158 -11.75 -6.86 -9.29
C VAL A 158 -12.80 -5.76 -9.52
N THR A 159 -12.84 -4.76 -8.64
CA THR A 159 -13.78 -3.63 -8.75
C THR A 159 -13.58 -2.84 -10.04
N PHE A 160 -12.33 -2.54 -10.44
CA PHE A 160 -12.01 -1.80 -11.65
C PHE A 160 -12.29 -2.59 -12.93
N ILE A 161 -12.06 -3.91 -12.92
CA ILE A 161 -12.38 -4.80 -14.04
C ILE A 161 -13.89 -4.86 -14.23
N LEU A 162 -14.65 -5.10 -13.16
CA LEU A 162 -16.12 -5.18 -13.22
C LEU A 162 -16.76 -3.85 -13.65
N ALA A 163 -16.15 -2.73 -13.28
CA ALA A 163 -16.59 -1.39 -13.68
C ALA A 163 -16.17 -1.00 -15.12
N GLY A 164 -15.44 -1.85 -15.85
CA GLY A 164 -14.94 -1.54 -17.20
C GLY A 164 -13.93 -0.38 -17.23
N ALA A 165 -13.30 -0.06 -16.10
CA ALA A 165 -12.41 1.09 -15.96
C ALA A 165 -10.97 0.84 -16.47
N VAL A 166 -10.69 -0.36 -16.99
CA VAL A 166 -9.35 -0.80 -17.40
C VAL A 166 -9.16 -0.62 -18.90
N PHE A 167 -8.09 0.05 -19.30
CA PHE A 167 -7.69 0.13 -20.70
C PHE A 167 -6.73 -1.01 -21.04
N TRP A 168 -7.27 -2.14 -21.52
CA TRP A 168 -6.56 -3.40 -21.69
C TRP A 168 -5.30 -3.35 -22.54
N PRO A 169 -5.27 -2.66 -23.73
CA PRO A 169 -4.06 -2.59 -24.55
C PRO A 169 -2.86 -2.00 -23.80
N ARG A 170 -3.08 -0.92 -23.03
CA ARG A 170 -2.02 -0.34 -22.19
C ARG A 170 -1.73 -1.20 -20.98
N CYS A 171 -2.74 -1.83 -20.38
CA CYS A 171 -2.57 -2.71 -19.23
C CYS A 171 -1.61 -3.87 -19.55
N LEU A 172 -1.77 -4.53 -20.71
CA LEU A 172 -0.91 -5.65 -21.10
C LEU A 172 0.57 -5.21 -21.24
N VAL A 173 0.81 -4.07 -21.90
CA VAL A 173 2.17 -3.51 -22.02
C VAL A 173 2.75 -3.18 -20.64
N MET A 174 1.92 -2.59 -19.75
CA MET A 174 2.34 -2.25 -18.40
C MET A 174 2.60 -3.51 -17.53
N ILE A 175 1.87 -4.61 -17.71
CA ILE A 175 2.14 -5.90 -17.05
C ILE A 175 3.54 -6.39 -17.42
N LEU A 176 3.86 -6.43 -18.71
CA LEU A 176 5.20 -6.84 -19.15
C LEU A 176 6.29 -5.94 -18.57
N GLY A 177 6.07 -4.61 -18.64
CA GLY A 177 6.97 -3.64 -18.03
C GLY A 177 7.11 -3.78 -16.52
N SER A 178 6.03 -4.08 -15.81
CA SER A 178 6.05 -4.26 -14.35
C SER A 178 6.76 -5.53 -13.92
N LEU A 179 6.60 -6.64 -14.65
CA LEU A 179 7.29 -7.89 -14.40
C LEU A 179 8.79 -7.74 -14.66
N ALA A 180 9.16 -7.18 -15.81
CA ALA A 180 10.56 -6.92 -16.15
C ALA A 180 11.20 -5.91 -15.17
N GLY A 181 10.57 -4.76 -14.96
CA GLY A 181 11.05 -3.72 -14.05
C GLY A 181 11.10 -4.17 -12.60
N GLY A 182 10.15 -5.00 -12.16
CA GLY A 182 10.15 -5.61 -10.84
C GLY A 182 11.33 -6.56 -10.64
N TRP A 183 11.61 -7.42 -11.62
CA TRP A 183 12.73 -8.36 -11.57
C TRP A 183 14.09 -7.64 -11.60
N PHE A 184 14.29 -6.77 -12.59
CA PHE A 184 15.52 -5.97 -12.70
C PHE A 184 15.69 -5.02 -11.52
N GLY A 185 14.62 -4.30 -11.13
CA GLY A 185 14.63 -3.36 -10.02
C GLY A 185 14.97 -4.04 -8.70
N ALA A 186 14.39 -5.21 -8.42
CA ALA A 186 14.72 -5.97 -7.22
C ALA A 186 16.18 -6.44 -7.22
N HIS A 187 16.69 -6.92 -8.37
CA HIS A 187 18.07 -7.39 -8.49
C HIS A 187 19.08 -6.27 -8.26
N TYR A 188 18.87 -5.09 -8.84
CA TYR A 188 19.75 -3.94 -8.68
C TYR A 188 19.59 -3.25 -7.32
N ALA A 189 18.35 -3.14 -6.80
CA ALA A 189 18.10 -2.52 -5.52
C ALA A 189 18.73 -3.30 -4.35
N GLN A 190 18.84 -4.62 -4.45
CA GLN A 190 19.55 -5.45 -3.45
C GLN A 190 21.05 -5.17 -3.38
N LYS A 191 21.65 -4.71 -4.47
CA LYS A 191 23.07 -4.35 -4.57
C LYS A 191 23.35 -2.87 -4.27
N ALA A 192 22.32 -2.03 -4.29
CA ALA A 192 22.43 -0.60 -4.09
C ALA A 192 22.35 -0.24 -2.60
N ASP A 193 23.02 0.84 -2.22
CA ASP A 193 22.90 1.42 -0.87
C ASP A 193 21.44 1.80 -0.58
N PRO A 194 20.81 1.26 0.48
CA PRO A 194 19.42 1.56 0.80
C PRO A 194 19.14 3.04 1.01
N GLY A 195 20.12 3.80 1.50
CA GLY A 195 20.01 5.24 1.69
C GLY A 195 19.99 6.01 0.37
N LYS A 196 20.74 5.55 -0.64
CA LYS A 196 20.73 6.13 -1.99
C LYS A 196 19.39 5.83 -2.67
N VAL A 197 18.93 4.59 -2.64
CA VAL A 197 17.62 4.19 -3.20
C VAL A 197 16.50 5.04 -2.59
N ARG A 198 16.50 5.21 -1.26
CA ARG A 198 15.51 6.02 -0.55
C ARG A 198 15.53 7.48 -1.00
N ARG A 199 16.72 8.09 -1.13
CA ARG A 199 16.84 9.48 -1.60
C ARG A 199 16.31 9.65 -3.03
N VAL A 200 16.60 8.72 -3.92
CA VAL A 200 16.11 8.73 -5.31
C VAL A 200 14.57 8.65 -5.32
N VAL A 201 13.97 7.74 -4.56
CA VAL A 201 12.50 7.60 -4.49
C VAL A 201 11.85 8.89 -3.96
N ILE A 202 12.42 9.50 -2.91
CA ILE A 202 11.92 10.76 -2.36
C ILE A 202 12.06 11.89 -3.39
N ALA A 203 13.20 11.99 -4.07
CA ALA A 203 13.41 13.01 -5.09
C ALA A 203 12.41 12.89 -6.25
N ILE A 204 12.16 11.68 -6.74
CA ILE A 204 11.16 11.43 -7.78
C ILE A 204 9.76 11.80 -7.29
N GLY A 205 9.38 11.38 -6.08
CA GLY A 205 8.06 11.68 -5.50
C GLY A 205 7.83 13.19 -5.35
N LEU A 206 8.83 13.94 -4.86
CA LEU A 206 8.76 15.40 -4.74
C LEU A 206 8.71 16.08 -6.12
N ALA A 207 9.55 15.66 -7.06
CA ALA A 207 9.56 16.21 -8.43
C ALA A 207 8.20 16.02 -9.12
N MET A 208 7.62 14.81 -9.04
CA MET A 208 6.31 14.52 -9.60
C MET A 208 5.19 15.31 -8.90
N SER A 209 5.24 15.42 -7.59
CA SER A 209 4.27 16.22 -6.83
C SER A 209 4.33 17.69 -7.26
N THR A 210 5.53 18.27 -7.33
CA THR A 210 5.75 19.66 -7.78
C THR A 210 5.27 19.85 -9.23
N TYR A 211 5.60 18.94 -10.12
CA TYR A 211 5.15 18.97 -11.51
C TYR A 211 3.62 19.04 -11.61
N TYR A 212 2.90 18.19 -10.86
CA TYR A 212 1.46 18.20 -10.86
C TYR A 212 0.86 19.46 -10.22
N PHE A 213 1.48 20.01 -9.17
CA PHE A 213 1.04 21.29 -8.60
C PHE A 213 1.14 22.47 -9.59
N VAL A 214 2.15 22.44 -10.45
CA VAL A 214 2.36 23.51 -11.46
C VAL A 214 1.48 23.31 -12.69
N THR A 215 1.28 22.05 -13.12
CA THR A 215 0.60 21.72 -14.39
C THR A 215 -0.91 21.60 -14.25
N VAL A 216 -1.40 21.16 -13.10
CA VAL A 216 -2.84 21.04 -12.80
C VAL A 216 -3.29 22.27 -12.03
N ARG A 217 -3.54 23.36 -12.77
CA ARG A 217 -4.20 24.56 -12.27
C ARG A 217 -5.65 24.63 -12.75
#